data_993b31aac19c042fdd6aa5b1bffe62ce
#
_entry.id   993b31aac19c042fdd6aa5b1bffe62ce
#
_cell.length_a   1.000
_cell.length_b   1.000
_cell.length_c   1.000
_cell.angle_alpha   90.00
_cell.angle_beta   90.00
_cell.angle_gamma   90.00
#
_symmetry.space_group_name_H-M   'P 1'
#
loop_
_entity.id
_entity.type
_entity.pdbx_description
1 polymer ?
#
loop_
_entity_poly.entity_id
_entity_poly.type
_entity_poly.pdbx_seq_one_letter_code
_entity_poly.pdbx_strand_id
1 'polypeptide(L)'
;PEPQAGEKTLPEVALDVTLKDVHFSYEEDREILKGINLNLPAGSFVSLVGESGCGKSTIAGILAAKNRGYNGEITIGGVPLNEVNETNLMQRVVLVRHNSYLFKGTVEENLKMAKPDATKEEMEAVLQKVNLLGFLQTQDGLQTQLLEKASNLSGGQCQRLVIARALLRTDSAVYIFDEAASNIDVESEELIMNVIHELAKTKTVLLISHRLANVVKSDKIYFLKDGEIKESGKHDELM
;
A
#
# COMPACT_ATOMS: atom_id res chain seq x y z
N PRO A 1 -15.75 -10.46 22.27
CA PRO A 1 -14.59 -9.86 22.93
C PRO A 1 -13.65 -9.35 21.85
N GLU A 2 -13.36 -8.05 21.89
CA GLU A 2 -12.31 -7.52 21.01
C GLU A 2 -10.99 -8.25 21.32
N PRO A 3 -10.25 -8.72 20.30
CA PRO A 3 -8.93 -9.26 20.55
C PRO A 3 -8.09 -8.16 21.19
N GLN A 4 -7.48 -8.45 22.32
CA GLN A 4 -6.56 -7.52 22.94
C GLN A 4 -5.46 -7.19 21.94
N ALA A 5 -5.18 -5.90 21.76
CA ALA A 5 -4.07 -5.44 20.95
C ALA A 5 -2.78 -6.11 21.45
N GLY A 6 -2.01 -6.68 20.53
CA GLY A 6 -0.72 -7.27 20.87
C GLY A 6 0.25 -6.26 21.48
N GLU A 7 1.27 -6.72 22.15
CA GLU A 7 2.26 -5.85 22.81
C GLU A 7 3.60 -5.82 22.08
N LYS A 8 3.84 -6.75 21.13
CA LYS A 8 5.11 -6.85 20.42
C LYS A 8 5.30 -5.72 19.42
N THR A 9 6.53 -5.27 19.28
CA THR A 9 6.93 -4.23 18.33
C THR A 9 7.80 -4.81 17.22
N LEU A 10 7.76 -4.16 16.04
CA LEU A 10 8.54 -4.52 14.86
C LEU A 10 9.65 -3.50 14.62
N PRO A 11 10.83 -3.94 14.12
CA PRO A 11 11.92 -3.02 13.77
C PRO A 11 11.60 -2.18 12.53
N GLU A 12 12.37 -1.13 12.32
CA GLU A 12 12.24 -0.19 11.17
C GLU A 12 13.00 -0.65 9.91
N VAL A 13 13.09 -1.94 9.68
CA VAL A 13 13.74 -2.53 8.51
C VAL A 13 12.70 -3.20 7.62
N ALA A 14 13.06 -3.49 6.37
CA ALA A 14 12.20 -4.28 5.50
C ALA A 14 11.89 -5.63 6.17
N LEU A 15 10.61 -5.99 6.22
CA LEU A 15 10.12 -7.18 6.91
C LEU A 15 9.46 -8.14 5.93
N ASP A 16 9.63 -9.43 6.18
CA ASP A 16 8.89 -10.47 5.48
C ASP A 16 7.45 -10.56 6.01
N VAL A 17 6.55 -10.96 5.14
CA VAL A 17 5.15 -11.22 5.48
C VAL A 17 4.78 -12.60 4.94
N THR A 18 4.21 -13.44 5.79
CA THR A 18 3.80 -14.80 5.40
C THR A 18 2.35 -15.05 5.81
N LEU A 19 1.55 -15.51 4.86
CA LEU A 19 0.18 -15.96 5.08
C LEU A 19 0.14 -17.48 4.86
N LYS A 20 -0.40 -18.22 5.82
CA LYS A 20 -0.58 -19.67 5.76
C LYS A 20 -2.02 -20.04 6.02
N ASP A 21 -2.65 -20.65 5.02
CA ASP A 21 -4.03 -21.14 5.08
C ASP A 21 -5.01 -20.11 5.65
N VAL A 22 -4.96 -18.90 5.12
CA VAL A 22 -5.76 -17.78 5.61
C VAL A 22 -7.17 -17.82 5.03
N HIS A 23 -8.15 -17.82 5.92
CA HIS A 23 -9.57 -17.77 5.61
C HIS A 23 -10.18 -16.49 6.19
N PHE A 24 -11.09 -15.88 5.47
CA PHE A 24 -11.76 -14.68 5.93
C PHE A 24 -13.17 -14.56 5.32
N SER A 25 -14.12 -14.10 6.15
CA SER A 25 -15.48 -13.79 5.75
C SER A 25 -15.90 -12.48 6.38
N TYR A 26 -16.59 -11.61 5.61
CA TYR A 26 -17.23 -10.41 6.17
C TYR A 26 -18.56 -10.76 6.85
N GLU A 27 -19.22 -11.78 6.33
CA GLU A 27 -20.49 -12.33 6.84
C GLU A 27 -20.36 -13.84 7.03
N GLU A 28 -21.12 -14.41 7.96
CA GLU A 28 -20.98 -15.83 8.36
C GLU A 28 -21.11 -16.82 7.19
N ASP A 29 -21.92 -16.51 6.20
CA ASP A 29 -22.24 -17.42 5.09
C ASP A 29 -21.44 -17.16 3.80
N ARG A 30 -20.53 -16.18 3.81
CA ARG A 30 -19.78 -15.80 2.60
C ARG A 30 -18.29 -15.70 2.84
N GLU A 31 -17.58 -16.79 2.55
CA GLU A 31 -16.14 -16.82 2.61
C GLU A 31 -15.51 -16.09 1.41
N ILE A 32 -14.66 -15.09 1.68
CA ILE A 32 -13.96 -14.29 0.69
C ILE A 32 -12.57 -14.84 0.40
N LEU A 33 -11.84 -15.22 1.47
CA LEU A 33 -10.52 -15.86 1.35
C LEU A 33 -10.64 -17.32 1.80
N LYS A 34 -10.17 -18.23 0.96
CA LYS A 34 -10.41 -19.68 1.07
C LYS A 34 -9.09 -20.45 1.13
N GLY A 35 -8.29 -20.19 2.16
CA GLY A 35 -7.01 -20.86 2.34
C GLY A 35 -5.88 -20.22 1.53
N ILE A 36 -5.61 -18.96 1.79
CA ILE A 36 -4.56 -18.19 1.10
C ILE A 36 -3.20 -18.54 1.67
N ASN A 37 -2.29 -18.93 0.78
CA ASN A 37 -0.87 -19.08 1.06
C ASN A 37 -0.11 -18.06 0.22
N LEU A 38 0.59 -17.15 0.88
CA LEU A 38 1.28 -16.05 0.21
C LEU A 38 2.51 -15.66 1.02
N ASN A 39 3.64 -15.44 0.34
CA ASN A 39 4.87 -15.02 0.98
C ASN A 39 5.43 -13.77 0.31
N LEU A 40 5.75 -12.77 1.15
CA LEU A 40 6.45 -11.56 0.78
C LEU A 40 7.82 -11.59 1.44
N PRO A 41 8.88 -12.05 0.76
CA PRO A 41 10.23 -11.99 1.34
C PRO A 41 10.61 -10.55 1.68
N ALA A 42 11.42 -10.35 2.73
CA ALA A 42 11.89 -9.02 3.12
C ALA A 42 12.62 -8.34 1.95
N GLY A 43 12.25 -7.10 1.65
CA GLY A 43 12.84 -6.34 0.55
C GLY A 43 12.44 -6.80 -0.85
N SER A 44 11.41 -7.63 -0.99
CA SER A 44 10.92 -8.08 -2.29
C SER A 44 9.81 -7.18 -2.84
N PHE A 45 9.65 -7.25 -4.16
CA PHE A 45 8.53 -6.66 -4.89
C PHE A 45 7.61 -7.79 -5.38
N VAL A 46 6.47 -7.94 -4.73
CA VAL A 46 5.49 -8.99 -5.03
C VAL A 46 4.21 -8.36 -5.54
N SER A 47 3.63 -8.93 -6.55
CA SER A 47 2.34 -8.50 -7.09
C SER A 47 1.26 -9.54 -6.88
N LEU A 48 0.05 -9.04 -6.63
CA LEU A 48 -1.18 -9.82 -6.53
C LEU A 48 -2.14 -9.34 -7.60
N VAL A 49 -2.49 -10.21 -8.52
CA VAL A 49 -3.38 -9.91 -9.64
C VAL A 49 -4.63 -10.76 -9.59
N GLY A 50 -5.70 -10.28 -10.21
CA GLY A 50 -6.97 -10.98 -10.27
C GLY A 50 -8.11 -10.03 -10.60
N GLU A 51 -9.27 -10.58 -10.87
CA GLU A 51 -10.49 -9.82 -11.16
C GLU A 51 -10.99 -9.08 -9.92
N SER A 52 -11.79 -8.03 -10.14
CA SER A 52 -12.46 -7.31 -9.05
C SER A 52 -13.34 -8.25 -8.22
N GLY A 53 -13.32 -8.08 -6.89
CA GLY A 53 -14.13 -8.88 -5.97
C GLY A 53 -13.56 -10.26 -5.65
N CYS A 54 -12.34 -10.59 -6.08
CA CYS A 54 -11.70 -11.88 -5.81
C CYS A 54 -10.99 -11.97 -4.45
N GLY A 55 -10.93 -10.89 -3.67
CA GLY A 55 -10.32 -10.87 -2.34
C GLY A 55 -9.02 -10.08 -2.21
N LYS A 56 -8.52 -9.43 -3.26
CA LYS A 56 -7.26 -8.68 -3.23
C LYS A 56 -7.25 -7.57 -2.17
N SER A 57 -8.28 -6.72 -2.17
CA SER A 57 -8.41 -5.62 -1.21
C SER A 57 -8.65 -6.12 0.21
N THR A 58 -9.23 -7.30 0.37
CA THR A 58 -9.41 -7.96 1.66
C THR A 58 -8.06 -8.34 2.26
N ILE A 59 -7.16 -8.92 1.47
CA ILE A 59 -5.79 -9.23 1.90
C ILE A 59 -5.07 -7.95 2.35
N ALA A 60 -5.14 -6.90 1.54
CA ALA A 60 -4.54 -5.60 1.89
C ALA A 60 -5.09 -5.06 3.21
N GLY A 61 -6.41 -5.12 3.41
CA GLY A 61 -7.06 -4.68 4.64
C GLY A 61 -6.67 -5.47 5.88
N ILE A 62 -6.47 -6.78 5.75
CA ILE A 62 -6.01 -7.62 6.87
C ILE A 62 -4.58 -7.24 7.26
N LEU A 63 -3.67 -7.12 6.30
CA LEU A 63 -2.26 -6.78 6.56
C LEU A 63 -2.10 -5.38 7.14
N ALA A 64 -2.98 -4.45 6.82
CA ALA A 64 -2.98 -3.09 7.34
C ALA A 64 -3.82 -2.92 8.62
N ALA A 65 -4.26 -4.01 9.25
CA ALA A 65 -5.10 -4.02 10.45
C ALA A 65 -6.48 -3.34 10.28
N LYS A 66 -6.97 -3.28 9.04
CA LYS A 66 -8.33 -2.73 8.74
C LYS A 66 -9.42 -3.80 8.84
N ASN A 67 -9.07 -5.05 8.56
CA ASN A 67 -9.96 -6.21 8.67
C ASN A 67 -9.43 -7.16 9.74
N ARG A 68 -10.29 -7.65 10.60
CA ARG A 68 -9.96 -8.56 11.70
C ARG A 68 -10.81 -9.82 11.62
N GLY A 69 -10.47 -10.83 12.40
CA GLY A 69 -11.25 -12.06 12.49
C GLY A 69 -10.93 -13.08 11.40
N TYR A 70 -9.74 -13.04 10.82
CA TYR A 70 -9.26 -14.08 9.93
C TYR A 70 -8.91 -15.36 10.70
N ASN A 71 -8.99 -16.51 10.03
CA ASN A 71 -8.45 -17.78 10.50
C ASN A 71 -7.19 -18.11 9.70
N GLY A 72 -6.32 -18.97 10.26
CA GLY A 72 -5.01 -19.25 9.69
C GLY A 72 -3.90 -18.46 10.36
N GLU A 73 -2.70 -18.50 9.80
CA GLU A 73 -1.52 -17.85 10.35
C GLU A 73 -1.03 -16.72 9.46
N ILE A 74 -0.81 -15.56 10.05
CA ILE A 74 -0.14 -14.42 9.39
C ILE A 74 1.01 -13.99 10.31
N THR A 75 2.21 -13.92 9.75
CA THR A 75 3.38 -13.38 10.43
C THR A 75 3.98 -12.21 9.67
N ILE A 76 4.51 -11.25 10.41
CA ILE A 76 5.27 -10.13 9.87
C ILE A 76 6.59 -10.04 10.65
N GLY A 77 7.73 -10.12 9.93
CA GLY A 77 9.03 -10.21 10.58
C GLY A 77 9.14 -11.39 11.54
N GLY A 78 8.47 -12.50 11.24
CA GLY A 78 8.41 -13.68 12.10
C GLY A 78 7.49 -13.56 13.33
N VAL A 79 6.82 -12.43 13.51
CA VAL A 79 5.90 -12.19 14.64
C VAL A 79 4.46 -12.39 14.16
N PRO A 80 3.63 -13.18 14.87
CA PRO A 80 2.21 -13.29 14.53
C PRO A 80 1.54 -11.92 14.50
N LEU A 81 0.79 -11.65 13.45
CA LEU A 81 0.18 -10.34 13.20
C LEU A 81 -0.69 -9.87 14.38
N ASN A 82 -1.43 -10.79 14.99
CA ASN A 82 -2.30 -10.50 16.14
C ASN A 82 -1.54 -10.27 17.46
N GLU A 83 -0.24 -10.53 17.50
CA GLU A 83 0.62 -10.23 18.66
C GLU A 83 1.37 -8.90 18.52
N VAL A 84 1.29 -8.24 17.36
CA VAL A 84 1.92 -6.94 17.15
C VAL A 84 1.04 -5.83 17.74
N ASN A 85 1.67 -4.90 18.44
CA ASN A 85 0.99 -3.68 18.89
C ASN A 85 0.36 -2.95 17.70
N GLU A 86 -0.92 -2.62 17.79
CA GLU A 86 -1.68 -2.06 16.66
C GLU A 86 -1.09 -0.73 16.18
N THR A 87 -0.72 0.16 17.08
CA THR A 87 -0.09 1.44 16.72
C THR A 87 1.23 1.21 15.99
N ASN A 88 2.04 0.27 16.46
CA ASN A 88 3.31 -0.08 15.82
C ASN A 88 3.08 -0.71 14.44
N LEU A 89 2.10 -1.60 14.31
CA LEU A 89 1.74 -2.18 13.01
C LEU A 89 1.34 -1.10 12.00
N MET A 90 0.53 -0.12 12.41
CA MET A 90 0.13 1.00 11.57
C MET A 90 1.31 1.90 11.17
N GLN A 91 2.37 1.95 11.98
CA GLN A 91 3.61 2.65 11.65
C GLN A 91 4.47 1.87 10.64
N ARG A 92 4.49 0.54 10.72
CA ARG A 92 5.35 -0.32 9.89
C ARG A 92 4.71 -0.75 8.58
N VAL A 93 3.39 -0.77 8.49
CA VAL A 93 2.64 -1.15 7.29
C VAL A 93 1.86 0.05 6.76
N VAL A 94 2.15 0.44 5.53
CA VAL A 94 1.48 1.56 4.85
C VAL A 94 0.59 1.00 3.75
N LEU A 95 -0.69 1.34 3.79
CA LEU A 95 -1.66 0.99 2.76
C LEU A 95 -2.03 2.24 1.95
N VAL A 96 -1.80 2.18 0.64
CA VAL A 96 -2.19 3.22 -0.31
C VAL A 96 -3.24 2.64 -1.26
N ARG A 97 -4.43 3.22 -1.27
CA ARG A 97 -5.53 2.86 -2.16
C ARG A 97 -5.74 3.93 -3.24
N HIS A 98 -6.40 3.57 -4.33
CA HIS A 98 -6.76 4.51 -5.40
C HIS A 98 -7.72 5.62 -4.93
N ASN A 99 -8.47 5.38 -3.86
CA ASN A 99 -9.41 6.31 -3.26
C ASN A 99 -8.92 6.89 -1.93
N SER A 100 -7.61 6.88 -1.68
CA SER A 100 -7.04 7.49 -0.49
C SER A 100 -7.38 8.97 -0.42
N TYR A 101 -7.72 9.43 0.79
CA TYR A 101 -8.32 10.73 1.00
C TYR A 101 -7.31 11.86 1.17
N LEU A 102 -7.58 12.99 0.50
CA LEU A 102 -6.90 14.26 0.73
C LEU A 102 -7.90 15.23 1.38
N PHE A 103 -7.44 15.96 2.40
CA PHE A 103 -8.28 16.84 3.18
C PHE A 103 -8.26 18.26 2.62
N LYS A 104 -9.37 18.98 2.82
CA LYS A 104 -9.41 20.43 2.61
C LYS A 104 -8.39 21.09 3.55
N GLY A 105 -7.50 21.90 2.99
CA GLY A 105 -6.41 22.54 3.71
C GLY A 105 -5.18 22.67 2.81
N THR A 106 -4.03 22.97 3.39
CA THR A 106 -2.81 23.11 2.61
C THR A 106 -2.21 21.76 2.22
N VAL A 107 -1.36 21.76 1.22
CA VAL A 107 -0.52 20.60 0.85
C VAL A 107 0.34 20.20 2.05
N GLU A 108 0.94 21.17 2.77
CA GLU A 108 1.72 20.90 3.98
C GLU A 108 0.92 20.16 5.04
N GLU A 109 -0.29 20.61 5.34
CA GLU A 109 -1.17 19.96 6.33
C GLU A 109 -1.48 18.51 5.92
N ASN A 110 -1.75 18.25 4.64
CA ASN A 110 -1.99 16.90 4.12
C ASN A 110 -0.76 16.00 4.25
N LEU A 111 0.42 16.51 3.92
CA LEU A 111 1.68 15.75 4.03
C LEU A 111 2.03 15.45 5.49
N LYS A 112 1.84 16.41 6.38
CA LYS A 112 2.14 16.25 7.82
C LYS A 112 1.21 15.27 8.53
N MET A 113 0.13 14.84 7.92
CA MET A 113 -0.68 13.75 8.47
C MET A 113 0.09 12.43 8.54
N ALA A 114 1.02 12.20 7.59
CA ALA A 114 1.87 11.01 7.61
C ALA A 114 3.10 11.19 8.53
N LYS A 115 3.59 12.41 8.65
CA LYS A 115 4.76 12.75 9.47
C LYS A 115 4.60 14.17 10.02
N PRO A 116 4.06 14.32 11.25
CA PRO A 116 3.77 15.65 11.83
C PRO A 116 4.98 16.56 11.97
N ASP A 117 6.17 15.99 12.15
CA ASP A 117 7.44 16.71 12.26
C ASP A 117 8.23 16.79 10.95
N ALA A 118 7.58 16.53 9.81
CA ALA A 118 8.22 16.63 8.51
C ALA A 118 8.78 18.03 8.26
N THR A 119 10.04 18.10 7.82
CA THR A 119 10.67 19.36 7.44
C THR A 119 10.21 19.79 6.05
N LYS A 120 10.41 21.06 5.73
CA LYS A 120 10.16 21.60 4.40
C LYS A 120 10.95 20.82 3.34
N GLU A 121 12.21 20.52 3.61
CA GLU A 121 13.11 19.79 2.74
C GLU A 121 12.60 18.36 2.48
N GLU A 122 12.14 17.66 3.51
CA GLU A 122 11.56 16.33 3.39
C GLU A 122 10.30 16.34 2.54
N MET A 123 9.41 17.30 2.77
CA MET A 123 8.16 17.43 2.00
C MET A 123 8.42 17.78 0.53
N GLU A 124 9.32 18.72 0.28
CA GLU A 124 9.70 19.09 -1.08
C GLU A 124 10.38 17.92 -1.81
N ALA A 125 11.20 17.13 -1.12
CA ALA A 125 11.87 15.96 -1.70
C ALA A 125 10.86 14.90 -2.17
N VAL A 126 9.83 14.58 -1.39
CA VAL A 126 8.80 13.62 -1.82
C VAL A 126 7.92 14.17 -2.94
N LEU A 127 7.63 15.47 -2.93
CA LEU A 127 6.90 16.11 -4.03
C LEU A 127 7.71 16.10 -5.33
N GLN A 128 9.01 16.23 -5.24
CA GLN A 128 9.91 16.11 -6.40
C GLN A 128 9.89 14.70 -6.98
N LYS A 129 9.91 13.69 -6.13
CA LYS A 129 9.85 12.27 -6.55
C LYS A 129 8.60 11.95 -7.37
N VAL A 130 7.48 12.57 -7.06
CA VAL A 130 6.21 12.39 -7.79
C VAL A 130 5.96 13.45 -8.85
N ASN A 131 6.97 14.27 -9.13
CA ASN A 131 6.92 15.35 -10.13
C ASN A 131 5.77 16.34 -9.92
N LEU A 132 5.50 16.71 -8.67
CA LEU A 132 4.50 17.72 -8.30
C LEU A 132 5.10 19.04 -7.83
N LEU A 133 6.38 19.05 -7.40
CA LEU A 133 6.98 20.24 -6.80
C LEU A 133 6.94 21.44 -7.74
N GLY A 134 7.33 21.26 -8.99
CA GLY A 134 7.32 22.34 -9.99
C GLY A 134 5.95 22.93 -10.22
N PHE A 135 4.93 22.08 -10.32
CA PHE A 135 3.53 22.54 -10.45
C PHE A 135 3.09 23.33 -9.22
N LEU A 136 3.36 22.82 -8.02
CA LEU A 136 2.96 23.50 -6.78
C LEU A 136 3.67 24.83 -6.60
N GLN A 137 4.92 24.95 -7.05
CA GLN A 137 5.67 26.22 -7.02
C GLN A 137 5.05 27.28 -7.94
N THR A 138 4.31 26.90 -8.97
CA THR A 138 3.53 27.84 -9.79
C THR A 138 2.25 28.31 -9.09
N GLN A 139 1.88 27.67 -8.00
CA GLN A 139 0.77 28.03 -7.12
C GLN A 139 1.36 28.70 -5.87
N ASP A 140 1.07 28.17 -4.69
CA ASP A 140 1.58 28.67 -3.42
C ASP A 140 2.55 27.67 -2.72
N GLY A 141 3.17 26.77 -3.49
CA GLY A 141 4.09 25.76 -2.96
C GLY A 141 3.39 24.86 -1.93
N LEU A 142 4.02 24.66 -0.78
CA LEU A 142 3.44 23.88 0.34
C LEU A 142 2.18 24.52 0.92
N GLN A 143 1.99 25.82 0.72
CA GLN A 143 0.79 26.55 1.19
C GLN A 143 -0.35 26.53 0.19
N THR A 144 -0.19 25.81 -0.93
CA THR A 144 -1.27 25.64 -1.90
C THR A 144 -2.48 25.03 -1.21
N GLN A 145 -3.64 25.68 -1.34
CA GLN A 145 -4.89 25.25 -0.75
C GLN A 145 -5.53 24.15 -1.60
N LEU A 146 -5.88 23.04 -0.94
CA LEU A 146 -6.71 22.01 -1.53
C LEU A 146 -8.17 22.27 -1.15
N LEU A 147 -9.03 22.26 -2.15
CA LEU A 147 -10.48 22.31 -1.95
C LEU A 147 -10.98 20.98 -1.41
N GLU A 148 -12.25 20.92 -1.06
CA GLU A 148 -12.85 19.67 -0.57
C GLU A 148 -12.60 18.52 -1.55
N LYS A 149 -12.12 17.38 -1.05
CA LYS A 149 -11.70 16.21 -1.83
C LYS A 149 -10.62 16.53 -2.89
N ALA A 150 -9.85 17.61 -2.68
CA ALA A 150 -8.83 18.07 -3.61
C ALA A 150 -9.38 18.29 -5.03
N SER A 151 -10.60 18.79 -5.16
CA SER A 151 -11.29 18.97 -6.45
C SER A 151 -10.60 19.93 -7.42
N ASN A 152 -9.65 20.74 -6.94
CA ASN A 152 -8.83 21.63 -7.76
C ASN A 152 -7.57 20.97 -8.35
N LEU A 153 -7.35 19.68 -8.07
CA LEU A 153 -6.29 18.87 -8.68
C LEU A 153 -6.89 17.85 -9.64
N SER A 154 -6.12 17.44 -10.65
CA SER A 154 -6.49 16.29 -11.48
C SER A 154 -6.44 14.98 -10.67
N GLY A 155 -7.08 13.93 -11.18
CA GLY A 155 -7.02 12.61 -10.53
C GLY A 155 -5.60 12.09 -10.37
N GLY A 156 -4.77 12.26 -11.40
CA GLY A 156 -3.36 11.88 -11.36
C GLY A 156 -2.55 12.70 -10.37
N GLN A 157 -2.79 14.01 -10.30
CA GLN A 157 -2.15 14.88 -9.30
C GLN A 157 -2.56 14.52 -7.88
N CYS A 158 -3.84 14.24 -7.64
CA CYS A 158 -4.32 13.76 -6.33
C CYS A 158 -3.61 12.48 -5.91
N GLN A 159 -3.55 11.51 -6.81
CA GLN A 159 -2.93 10.22 -6.50
C GLN A 159 -1.43 10.35 -6.27
N ARG A 160 -0.75 11.17 -7.06
CA ARG A 160 0.68 11.46 -6.83
C ARG A 160 0.93 12.15 -5.49
N LEU A 161 0.05 13.04 -5.06
CA LEU A 161 0.16 13.69 -3.75
C LEU A 161 -0.07 12.68 -2.62
N VAL A 162 -1.01 11.75 -2.76
CA VAL A 162 -1.22 10.64 -1.81
C VAL A 162 0.04 9.77 -1.71
N ILE A 163 0.67 9.45 -2.84
CA ILE A 163 1.93 8.68 -2.86
C ILE A 163 3.05 9.47 -2.15
N ALA A 164 3.19 10.78 -2.43
CA ALA A 164 4.18 11.63 -1.74
C ALA A 164 3.99 11.61 -0.22
N ARG A 165 2.74 11.71 0.24
CA ARG A 165 2.40 11.59 1.67
C ARG A 165 2.84 10.25 2.26
N ALA A 166 2.58 9.16 1.55
CA ALA A 166 3.00 7.83 1.98
C ALA A 166 4.53 7.68 2.06
N LEU A 167 5.28 8.31 1.15
CA LEU A 167 6.75 8.28 1.13
C LEU A 167 7.39 8.98 2.33
N LEU A 168 6.66 9.87 3.01
CA LEU A 168 7.14 10.49 4.26
C LEU A 168 7.18 9.49 5.42
N ARG A 169 6.52 8.34 5.30
CA ARG A 169 6.53 7.27 6.29
C ARG A 169 7.84 6.46 6.24
N THR A 170 8.96 7.10 6.53
CA THR A 170 10.31 6.49 6.46
C THR A 170 10.53 5.37 7.48
N ASP A 171 9.74 5.35 8.56
CA ASP A 171 9.72 4.31 9.59
C ASP A 171 8.94 3.05 9.21
N SER A 172 8.34 3.04 8.04
CA SER A 172 7.59 1.88 7.54
C SER A 172 8.51 0.77 7.02
N ALA A 173 8.02 -0.46 7.06
CA ALA A 173 8.74 -1.65 6.62
C ALA A 173 8.11 -2.31 5.39
N VAL A 174 6.79 -2.22 5.29
CA VAL A 174 5.97 -2.81 4.22
C VAL A 174 5.06 -1.75 3.63
N TYR A 175 5.06 -1.66 2.31
CA TYR A 175 4.12 -0.83 1.54
C TYR A 175 3.18 -1.71 0.74
N ILE A 176 1.89 -1.44 0.85
CA ILE A 176 0.85 -2.10 0.08
C ILE A 176 0.17 -1.06 -0.79
N PHE A 177 0.25 -1.25 -2.11
CA PHE A 177 -0.38 -0.39 -3.11
C PHE A 177 -1.58 -1.14 -3.70
N ASP A 178 -2.78 -0.76 -3.27
CA ASP A 178 -4.03 -1.39 -3.71
C ASP A 178 -4.67 -0.55 -4.81
N GLU A 179 -4.42 -0.95 -6.07
CA GLU A 179 -4.90 -0.25 -7.26
C GLU A 179 -4.50 1.24 -7.28
N ALA A 180 -3.34 1.57 -6.71
CA ALA A 180 -2.89 2.94 -6.51
C ALA A 180 -2.59 3.71 -7.80
N ALA A 181 -2.43 3.01 -8.92
CA ALA A 181 -2.21 3.59 -10.23
C ALA A 181 -3.39 3.40 -11.20
N SER A 182 -4.57 3.05 -10.67
CA SER A 182 -5.79 2.81 -11.47
C SER A 182 -6.51 4.11 -11.83
N ASN A 183 -7.10 4.13 -13.04
CA ASN A 183 -8.01 5.19 -13.50
C ASN A 183 -7.39 6.60 -13.49
N ILE A 184 -6.11 6.69 -13.77
CA ILE A 184 -5.37 7.94 -13.91
C ILE A 184 -4.74 8.02 -15.31
N ASP A 185 -4.23 9.20 -15.66
CA ASP A 185 -3.53 9.41 -16.92
C ASP A 185 -2.25 8.57 -17.01
N VAL A 186 -1.84 8.23 -18.21
CA VAL A 186 -0.69 7.35 -18.50
C VAL A 186 0.60 7.92 -17.90
N GLU A 187 0.81 9.23 -17.99
CA GLU A 187 2.01 9.89 -17.44
C GLU A 187 2.08 9.72 -15.91
N SER A 188 0.97 9.98 -15.21
CA SER A 188 0.90 9.80 -13.75
C SER A 188 1.06 8.34 -13.33
N GLU A 189 0.47 7.41 -14.08
CA GLU A 189 0.64 5.97 -13.83
C GLU A 189 2.10 5.56 -13.94
N GLU A 190 2.79 5.98 -14.99
CA GLU A 190 4.21 5.68 -15.22
C GLU A 190 5.09 6.25 -14.11
N LEU A 191 4.85 7.50 -13.71
CA LEU A 191 5.54 8.13 -12.59
C LEU A 191 5.35 7.37 -11.29
N ILE A 192 4.12 6.99 -10.97
CA ILE A 192 3.80 6.21 -9.76
C ILE A 192 4.48 4.85 -9.79
N MET A 193 4.46 4.14 -10.92
CA MET A 193 5.12 2.85 -11.05
C MET A 193 6.64 2.97 -10.87
N ASN A 194 7.26 4.02 -11.40
CA ASN A 194 8.69 4.26 -11.20
C ASN A 194 9.02 4.51 -9.71
N VAL A 195 8.18 5.26 -9.01
CA VAL A 195 8.33 5.50 -7.56
C VAL A 195 8.20 4.18 -6.79
N ILE A 196 7.22 3.34 -7.14
CA ILE A 196 7.03 2.03 -6.50
C ILE A 196 8.25 1.13 -6.72
N HIS A 197 8.79 1.07 -7.94
CA HIS A 197 10.00 0.29 -8.24
C HIS A 197 11.22 0.77 -7.45
N GLU A 198 11.37 2.08 -7.30
CA GLU A 198 12.46 2.65 -6.50
C GLU A 198 12.32 2.31 -5.01
N LEU A 199 11.09 2.42 -4.49
CA LEU A 199 10.76 2.08 -3.10
C LEU A 199 11.04 0.60 -2.80
N ALA A 200 10.76 -0.28 -3.75
CA ALA A 200 10.96 -1.73 -3.62
C ALA A 200 12.43 -2.13 -3.48
N LYS A 201 13.38 -1.23 -3.75
CA LYS A 201 14.80 -1.50 -3.53
C LYS A 201 15.17 -1.54 -2.03
N THR A 202 14.40 -0.88 -1.18
CA THR A 202 14.69 -0.72 0.25
C THR A 202 13.60 -1.21 1.18
N LYS A 203 12.39 -1.40 0.68
CA LYS A 203 11.21 -1.82 1.44
C LYS A 203 10.60 -3.08 0.86
N THR A 204 9.78 -3.77 1.65
CA THR A 204 8.93 -4.86 1.14
C THR A 204 7.68 -4.25 0.53
N VAL A 205 7.39 -4.59 -0.72
CA VAL A 205 6.28 -4.00 -1.47
C VAL A 205 5.32 -5.07 -1.98
N LEU A 206 4.05 -4.90 -1.68
CA LEU A 206 2.94 -5.63 -2.30
C LEU A 206 2.17 -4.69 -3.22
N LEU A 207 2.19 -5.00 -4.52
CA LEU A 207 1.39 -4.29 -5.51
C LEU A 207 0.16 -5.12 -5.87
N ILE A 208 -1.01 -4.55 -5.66
CA ILE A 208 -2.28 -5.13 -6.09
C ILE A 208 -2.71 -4.38 -7.35
N SER A 209 -2.87 -5.12 -8.46
CA SER A 209 -3.24 -4.54 -9.75
C SER A 209 -4.06 -5.55 -10.57
N HIS A 210 -4.96 -5.02 -11.41
CA HIS A 210 -5.62 -5.80 -12.45
C HIS A 210 -4.94 -5.61 -13.82
N ARG A 211 -3.89 -4.78 -13.91
CA ARG A 211 -3.14 -4.50 -15.15
C ARG A 211 -1.84 -5.27 -15.17
N LEU A 212 -1.72 -6.20 -16.10
CA LEU A 212 -0.53 -7.05 -16.24
C LEU A 212 0.74 -6.23 -16.55
N ALA A 213 0.62 -5.14 -17.30
CA ALA A 213 1.76 -4.27 -17.60
C ALA A 213 2.49 -3.74 -16.34
N ASN A 214 1.76 -3.54 -15.24
CA ASN A 214 2.32 -3.02 -13.99
C ASN A 214 3.08 -4.06 -13.18
N VAL A 215 2.90 -5.35 -13.46
CA VAL A 215 3.43 -6.43 -12.61
C VAL A 215 4.63 -7.17 -13.23
N VAL A 216 4.99 -6.83 -14.47
CA VAL A 216 6.04 -7.52 -15.23
C VAL A 216 7.38 -7.57 -14.51
N LYS A 217 7.74 -6.51 -13.79
CA LYS A 217 9.01 -6.38 -13.04
C LYS A 217 8.97 -6.95 -11.63
N SER A 218 7.86 -7.59 -11.24
CA SER A 218 7.74 -8.18 -9.91
C SER A 218 8.68 -9.37 -9.74
N ASP A 219 9.21 -9.53 -8.53
CA ASP A 219 9.99 -10.72 -8.16
C ASP A 219 9.12 -11.97 -8.17
N LYS A 220 7.86 -11.82 -7.81
CA LYS A 220 6.85 -12.88 -7.86
C LYS A 220 5.47 -12.30 -8.08
N ILE A 221 4.64 -13.01 -8.83
CA ILE A 221 3.25 -12.68 -9.10
C ILE A 221 2.37 -13.81 -8.57
N TYR A 222 1.34 -13.45 -7.81
CA TYR A 222 0.29 -14.35 -7.37
C TYR A 222 -1.00 -14.02 -8.11
N PHE A 223 -1.62 -15.04 -8.70
CA PHE A 223 -2.91 -14.89 -9.35
C PHE A 223 -4.03 -15.38 -8.42
N LEU A 224 -4.89 -14.45 -8.02
CA LEU A 224 -6.02 -14.70 -7.13
C LEU A 224 -7.32 -14.78 -7.93
N LYS A 225 -8.09 -15.85 -7.70
CA LYS A 225 -9.42 -16.03 -8.28
C LYS A 225 -10.32 -16.73 -7.28
N ASP A 226 -11.51 -16.18 -7.08
CA ASP A 226 -12.54 -16.76 -6.20
C ASP A 226 -12.00 -17.09 -4.79
N GLY A 227 -11.18 -16.22 -4.23
CA GLY A 227 -10.63 -16.38 -2.89
C GLY A 227 -9.47 -17.35 -2.77
N GLU A 228 -8.93 -17.85 -3.87
CA GLU A 228 -7.83 -18.83 -3.90
C GLU A 228 -6.68 -18.37 -4.81
N ILE A 229 -5.45 -18.70 -4.41
CA ILE A 229 -4.29 -18.53 -5.30
C ILE A 229 -4.30 -19.69 -6.30
N LYS A 230 -4.49 -19.34 -7.57
CA LYS A 230 -4.55 -20.33 -8.67
C LYS A 230 -3.19 -20.59 -9.31
N GLU A 231 -2.38 -19.56 -9.42
CA GLU A 231 -1.04 -19.62 -10.02
C GLU A 231 -0.11 -18.66 -9.29
N SER A 232 1.18 -18.97 -9.29
CA SER A 232 2.22 -18.07 -8.81
C SER A 232 3.53 -18.33 -9.52
N GLY A 233 4.35 -17.30 -9.70
CA GLY A 233 5.64 -17.38 -10.36
C GLY A 233 6.13 -16.01 -10.82
N LYS A 234 7.23 -15.99 -11.57
CA LYS A 234 7.68 -14.81 -12.28
C LYS A 234 6.88 -14.61 -13.56
N HIS A 235 6.86 -13.39 -14.10
CA HIS A 235 6.15 -13.10 -15.34
C HIS A 235 6.46 -14.10 -16.47
N ASP A 236 7.75 -14.39 -16.68
CA ASP A 236 8.20 -15.30 -17.75
C ASP A 236 7.79 -16.78 -17.52
N GLU A 237 7.44 -17.15 -16.29
CA GLU A 237 6.97 -18.48 -15.92
C GLU A 237 5.46 -18.64 -16.12
N LEU A 238 4.71 -17.53 -16.11
CA LEU A 238 3.25 -17.50 -16.19
C LEU A 238 2.73 -17.26 -17.62
N MET A 239 3.61 -16.93 -18.57
CA MET A 239 3.33 -16.77 -19.98
C MET A 239 3.53 -18.10 -20.70
#